data_ee00f623126d1d16a533314b6127af54
#
_entry.id   ee00f623126d1d16a533314b6127af54
#
_cell.length_a   1.000
_cell.length_b   1.000
_cell.length_c   1.000
_cell.angle_alpha   90.00
_cell.angle_beta   90.00
_cell.angle_gamma   90.00
#
_symmetry.space_group_name_H-M   'P 1'
#
loop_
_entity.id
_entity.type
_entity.pdbx_description
1 polymer ?
#
loop_
_entity_poly.entity_id
_entity_poly.type
_entity_poly.pdbx_seq_one_letter_code
_entity_poly.pdbx_strand_id
1 'polypeptide(L)'
;METIAPTAAVPAGPLYPGCEPADHDPRIAALMNHLIGRVATKWTILVLETLGSRGRLRFTELQASVPGVSQKVLAGVLRQMERDGLVHRTVYAEVPPRVDYTLTPMGATLGQAFCGVWLWAKEHLPQVEATRAKFDAERRGPARV
;
A
#
# COMPACT_ATOMS: atom_id res chain seq x y z
N MET A 1 -5.14 23.95 30.77
CA MET A 1 -5.54 22.53 30.96
C MET A 1 -6.68 22.28 29.96
N GLU A 2 -6.35 21.88 28.77
CA GLU A 2 -7.34 21.65 27.71
C GLU A 2 -7.94 20.26 27.96
N THR A 3 -9.18 20.26 28.37
CA THR A 3 -9.97 19.03 28.55
C THR A 3 -10.24 18.47 27.16
N ILE A 4 -9.51 17.42 26.80
CA ILE A 4 -9.82 16.66 25.58
C ILE A 4 -11.24 16.12 25.79
N ALA A 5 -12.19 16.63 25.00
CA ALA A 5 -13.53 16.11 24.97
C ALA A 5 -13.49 14.59 24.73
N PRO A 6 -14.33 13.81 25.42
CA PRO A 6 -14.37 12.36 25.17
C PRO A 6 -14.66 12.14 23.70
N THR A 7 -13.76 11.45 23.03
CA THR A 7 -13.93 11.01 21.65
C THR A 7 -15.29 10.34 21.54
N ALA A 8 -16.14 10.84 20.65
CA ALA A 8 -17.43 10.23 20.39
C ALA A 8 -17.24 8.73 20.17
N ALA A 9 -17.96 7.92 20.94
CA ALA A 9 -17.86 6.46 20.81
C ALA A 9 -18.20 6.05 19.36
N VAL A 10 -17.31 5.30 18.75
CA VAL A 10 -17.57 4.74 17.43
C VAL A 10 -18.72 3.74 17.56
N PRO A 11 -19.81 3.91 16.80
CA PRO A 11 -20.95 2.97 16.90
C PRO A 11 -20.50 1.56 16.53
N ALA A 12 -21.01 0.56 17.25
CA ALA A 12 -20.76 -0.82 16.91
C ALA A 12 -21.47 -1.17 15.59
N GLY A 13 -20.72 -1.74 14.65
CA GLY A 13 -21.23 -2.12 13.34
C GLY A 13 -20.10 -2.25 12.31
N PRO A 14 -20.42 -2.71 11.10
CA PRO A 14 -19.41 -2.76 10.04
C PRO A 14 -18.94 -1.35 9.71
N LEU A 15 -17.62 -1.18 9.58
CA LEU A 15 -16.99 0.12 9.27
C LEU A 15 -17.34 0.61 7.86
N TYR A 16 -17.71 -0.31 6.99
CA TYR A 16 -18.07 -0.02 5.60
C TYR A 16 -19.10 -1.05 5.12
N PRO A 17 -20.10 -0.64 4.32
CA PRO A 17 -21.06 -1.59 3.75
C PRO A 17 -20.36 -2.70 2.96
N GLY A 18 -20.65 -3.94 3.29
CA GLY A 18 -20.01 -5.10 2.67
C GLY A 18 -18.69 -5.54 3.33
N CYS A 19 -18.25 -4.87 4.41
CA CYS A 19 -17.07 -5.25 5.18
C CYS A 19 -17.49 -5.92 6.51
N GLU A 20 -18.29 -6.97 6.41
CA GLU A 20 -18.82 -7.69 7.58
C GLU A 20 -17.96 -8.90 7.92
N PRO A 21 -17.61 -9.10 9.21
CA PRO A 21 -16.75 -10.22 9.60
C PRO A 21 -17.31 -11.62 9.28
N ALA A 22 -18.63 -11.72 9.10
CA ALA A 22 -19.31 -12.99 8.84
C ALA A 22 -19.14 -13.51 7.40
N ASP A 23 -18.76 -12.65 6.46
CA ASP A 23 -18.62 -13.00 5.04
C ASP A 23 -17.18 -13.34 4.61
N HIS A 24 -16.36 -13.79 5.55
CA HIS A 24 -14.97 -14.09 5.24
C HIS A 24 -14.81 -15.38 4.46
N ASP A 25 -14.94 -15.31 3.15
CA ASP A 25 -14.43 -16.35 2.27
C ASP A 25 -12.92 -16.52 2.54
N PRO A 26 -12.44 -17.75 2.89
CA PRO A 26 -11.01 -17.99 3.13
C PRO A 26 -10.11 -17.57 1.97
N ARG A 27 -10.62 -17.55 0.74
CA ARG A 27 -9.88 -17.09 -0.45
C ARG A 27 -9.65 -15.59 -0.42
N ILE A 28 -10.62 -14.83 0.07
CA ILE A 28 -10.48 -13.36 0.25
C ILE A 28 -9.45 -13.08 1.35
N ALA A 29 -9.53 -13.78 2.48
CA ALA A 29 -8.54 -13.66 3.54
C ALA A 29 -7.12 -14.00 3.05
N ALA A 30 -6.97 -15.06 2.25
CA ALA A 30 -5.69 -15.41 1.65
C ALA A 30 -5.18 -14.34 0.69
N LEU A 31 -6.05 -13.75 -0.13
CA LEU A 31 -5.69 -12.64 -1.00
C LEU A 31 -5.27 -11.40 -0.19
N MET A 32 -6.01 -11.05 0.85
CA MET A 32 -5.67 -9.95 1.74
C MET A 32 -4.29 -10.14 2.38
N ASN A 33 -4.02 -11.34 2.90
CA ASN A 33 -2.71 -11.66 3.46
C ASN A 33 -1.58 -11.58 2.42
N HIS A 34 -1.86 -11.98 1.19
CA HIS A 34 -0.92 -11.84 0.08
C HIS A 34 -0.63 -10.36 -0.25
N LEU A 35 -1.67 -9.52 -0.28
CA LEU A 35 -1.55 -8.10 -0.61
C LEU A 35 -0.93 -7.27 0.51
N ILE A 36 -1.19 -7.60 1.77
CA ILE A 36 -0.82 -6.78 2.93
C ILE A 36 0.40 -7.34 3.68
N GLY A 37 0.63 -8.64 3.62
CA GLY A 37 1.48 -9.36 4.57
C GLY A 37 2.96 -9.51 4.23
N ARG A 38 3.53 -8.88 3.17
CA ARG A 38 4.91 -9.15 2.76
C ARG A 38 5.70 -7.90 2.35
N VAL A 39 7.02 -7.99 2.46
CA VAL A 39 8.00 -6.98 2.02
C VAL A 39 7.78 -6.51 0.57
N ALA A 40 7.23 -7.38 -0.28
CA ALA A 40 6.82 -7.05 -1.64
C ALA A 40 5.72 -5.98 -1.70
N THR A 41 4.91 -5.82 -0.66
CA THR A 41 3.79 -4.87 -0.64
C THR A 41 4.25 -3.42 -0.79
N LYS A 42 5.35 -3.03 -0.15
CA LYS A 42 5.94 -1.69 -0.29
C LYS A 42 6.26 -1.38 -1.75
N TRP A 43 6.94 -2.29 -2.42
CA TRP A 43 7.32 -2.11 -3.83
C TRP A 43 6.13 -2.16 -4.76
N THR A 44 5.16 -3.02 -4.45
CA THR A 44 3.89 -3.10 -5.19
C THR A 44 3.15 -1.76 -5.15
N ILE A 45 3.01 -1.15 -3.98
CA ILE A 45 2.36 0.16 -3.83
C ILE A 45 3.11 1.23 -4.64
N LEU A 46 4.43 1.27 -4.55
CA LEU A 46 5.24 2.25 -5.29
C LEU A 46 5.13 2.07 -6.80
N VAL A 47 5.08 0.83 -7.29
CA VAL A 47 4.86 0.54 -8.71
C VAL A 47 3.47 0.97 -9.15
N LEU A 48 2.43 0.66 -8.36
CA LEU A 48 1.05 1.10 -8.64
C LEU A 48 0.96 2.61 -8.73
N GLU A 49 1.54 3.34 -7.78
CA GLU A 49 1.55 4.80 -7.79
C GLU A 49 2.29 5.36 -9.00
N THR A 50 3.46 4.82 -9.30
CA THR A 50 4.30 5.29 -10.39
C THR A 50 3.63 5.08 -11.75
N LEU A 51 3.11 3.89 -12.00
CA LEU A 51 2.38 3.60 -13.23
C LEU A 51 1.05 4.34 -13.30
N GLY A 52 0.38 4.53 -12.17
CA GLY A 52 -0.86 5.30 -12.11
C GLY A 52 -0.68 6.76 -12.47
N SER A 53 0.41 7.38 -12.04
CA SER A 53 0.70 8.81 -12.28
C SER A 53 1.40 9.07 -13.61
N ARG A 54 2.26 8.16 -14.08
CA ARG A 54 3.10 8.36 -15.26
C ARG A 54 2.65 7.58 -16.50
N GLY A 55 1.74 6.63 -16.33
CA GLY A 55 1.25 5.79 -17.42
C GLY A 55 2.24 4.71 -17.81
N ARG A 56 2.40 4.47 -19.12
CA ARG A 56 3.30 3.45 -19.65
C ARG A 56 4.76 3.79 -19.38
N LEU A 57 5.50 2.85 -18.77
CA LEU A 57 6.93 2.97 -18.53
C LEU A 57 7.68 1.71 -18.95
N ARG A 58 8.90 1.90 -19.44
CA ARG A 58 9.86 0.81 -19.61
C ARG A 58 10.35 0.32 -18.26
N PHE A 59 10.85 -0.91 -18.22
CA PHE A 59 11.45 -1.48 -17.01
C PHE A 59 12.52 -0.56 -16.40
N THR A 60 13.42 -0.04 -17.21
CA THR A 60 14.52 0.82 -16.77
C THR A 60 14.01 2.17 -16.20
N GLU A 61 13.00 2.75 -16.84
CA GLU A 61 12.36 3.98 -16.38
C GLU A 61 11.63 3.76 -15.05
N LEU A 62 10.94 2.62 -14.93
CA LEU A 62 10.23 2.24 -13.70
C LEU A 62 11.22 2.02 -12.55
N GLN A 63 12.33 1.33 -12.80
CA GLN A 63 13.38 1.14 -11.81
C GLN A 63 13.98 2.47 -11.34
N ALA A 64 14.24 3.38 -12.26
CA ALA A 64 14.75 4.71 -11.93
C ALA A 64 13.75 5.55 -11.13
N SER A 65 12.45 5.31 -11.32
CA SER A 65 11.36 6.04 -10.65
C SER A 65 11.01 5.50 -9.26
N VAL A 66 11.43 4.27 -8.94
CA VAL A 66 11.19 3.63 -7.63
C VAL A 66 12.50 3.60 -6.85
N PRO A 67 12.70 4.54 -5.90
CA PRO A 67 13.98 4.66 -5.21
C PRO A 67 14.33 3.42 -4.39
N GLY A 68 15.57 2.95 -4.52
CA GLY A 68 16.13 1.89 -3.70
C GLY A 68 15.75 0.46 -4.10
N VAL A 69 14.94 0.26 -5.13
CA VAL A 69 14.59 -1.07 -5.61
C VAL A 69 15.72 -1.65 -6.47
N SER A 70 16.11 -2.90 -6.20
CA SER A 70 17.04 -3.62 -7.06
C SER A 70 16.33 -4.15 -8.31
N GLN A 71 17.10 -4.39 -9.37
CA GLN A 71 16.58 -4.99 -10.60
C GLN A 71 15.90 -6.34 -10.34
N LYS A 72 16.50 -7.18 -9.50
CA LYS A 72 15.98 -8.50 -9.15
C LYS A 72 14.65 -8.40 -8.41
N VAL A 73 14.56 -7.52 -7.42
CA VAL A 73 13.34 -7.32 -6.63
C VAL A 73 12.23 -6.75 -7.49
N LEU A 74 12.51 -5.73 -8.30
CA LEU A 74 11.51 -5.13 -9.20
C LEU A 74 11.00 -6.15 -10.23
N ALA A 75 11.89 -6.94 -10.82
CA ALA A 75 11.49 -8.01 -11.75
C ALA A 75 10.55 -9.02 -11.10
N GLY A 76 10.83 -9.42 -9.86
CA GLY A 76 9.97 -10.33 -9.08
C GLY A 76 8.62 -9.72 -8.74
N VAL A 77 8.59 -8.47 -8.33
CA VAL A 77 7.36 -7.72 -8.04
C VAL A 77 6.49 -7.59 -9.29
N LEU A 78 7.06 -7.18 -10.40
CA LEU A 78 6.33 -7.03 -11.68
C LEU A 78 5.79 -8.36 -12.19
N ARG A 79 6.55 -9.45 -12.05
CA ARG A 79 6.07 -10.79 -12.42
C ARG A 79 4.86 -11.20 -11.57
N GLN A 80 4.90 -10.93 -10.27
CA GLN A 80 3.77 -11.23 -9.38
C GLN A 80 2.56 -10.36 -9.72
N MET A 81 2.76 -9.08 -9.99
CA MET A 81 1.69 -8.16 -10.39
C MET A 81 1.08 -8.56 -11.75
N GLU A 82 1.89 -9.02 -12.70
CA GLU A 82 1.40 -9.55 -13.98
C GLU A 82 0.56 -10.82 -13.75
N ARG A 83 1.04 -11.74 -12.91
CA ARG A 83 0.31 -12.95 -12.53
C ARG A 83 -1.03 -12.63 -11.87
N ASP A 84 -1.09 -11.63 -11.03
CA ASP A 84 -2.30 -11.19 -10.34
C ASP A 84 -3.23 -10.33 -11.23
N GLY A 85 -2.80 -10.01 -12.44
CA GLY A 85 -3.58 -9.20 -13.38
C GLY A 85 -3.61 -7.70 -13.06
N LEU A 86 -2.62 -7.19 -12.31
CA LEU A 86 -2.52 -5.79 -11.92
C LEU A 86 -1.77 -4.93 -12.93
N VAL A 87 -0.82 -5.53 -13.65
CA VAL A 87 -0.05 -4.88 -14.71
C VAL A 87 -0.12 -5.68 -15.98
N HIS A 88 0.00 -4.97 -17.09
CA HIS A 88 0.14 -5.53 -18.42
C HIS A 88 1.57 -5.33 -18.93
N ARG A 89 2.21 -6.41 -19.33
CA ARG A 89 3.56 -6.43 -19.85
C ARG A 89 3.51 -6.51 -21.38
N THR A 90 4.17 -5.59 -22.06
CA THR A 90 4.28 -5.59 -23.52
C THR A 90 5.74 -5.73 -23.91
N VAL A 91 6.04 -6.75 -24.70
CA VAL A 91 7.38 -6.98 -25.25
C VAL A 91 7.41 -6.51 -26.69
N TYR A 92 8.38 -5.67 -27.01
CA TYR A 92 8.64 -5.22 -28.37
C TYR A 92 9.84 -5.98 -28.95
N ALA A 93 9.67 -6.54 -30.13
CA ALA A 93 10.73 -7.23 -30.87
C ALA A 93 11.69 -6.23 -31.53
N GLU A 94 12.42 -5.52 -30.69
CA GLU A 94 13.46 -4.57 -31.07
C GLU A 94 14.84 -5.11 -30.70
N VAL A 95 15.90 -4.49 -31.17
CA VAL A 95 17.28 -4.77 -30.77
C VAL A 95 17.90 -3.48 -30.22
N PRO A 96 18.16 -3.40 -28.89
CA PRO A 96 17.86 -4.35 -27.84
C PRO A 96 16.36 -4.48 -27.55
N PRO A 97 15.90 -5.62 -26.97
CA PRO A 97 14.48 -5.83 -26.70
C PRO A 97 13.97 -4.81 -25.66
N ARG A 98 12.77 -4.30 -25.91
CA ARG A 98 12.09 -3.34 -25.05
C ARG A 98 10.90 -4.02 -24.34
N VAL A 99 10.76 -3.78 -23.06
CA VAL A 99 9.63 -4.24 -22.26
C VAL A 99 8.98 -3.04 -21.58
N ASP A 100 7.70 -2.84 -21.85
CA ASP A 100 6.88 -1.79 -21.24
C ASP A 100 5.87 -2.39 -20.28
N TYR A 101 5.50 -1.61 -19.27
CA TYR A 101 4.48 -1.94 -18.28
C TYR A 101 3.41 -0.86 -18.20
N THR A 102 2.16 -1.29 -18.08
CA THR A 102 1.00 -0.41 -17.84
C THR A 102 0.13 -1.03 -16.75
N LEU A 103 -0.64 -0.21 -16.04
CA LEU A 103 -1.68 -0.73 -15.15
C LEU A 103 -2.83 -1.32 -15.97
N THR A 104 -3.38 -2.42 -15.47
CA THR A 104 -4.71 -2.87 -15.88
C THR A 104 -5.78 -2.05 -15.16
N PRO A 105 -7.05 -2.07 -15.62
CA PRO A 105 -8.15 -1.45 -14.87
C PRO A 105 -8.24 -1.95 -13.42
N MET A 106 -8.02 -3.25 -13.20
CA MET A 106 -8.00 -3.85 -11.87
C MET A 106 -6.81 -3.33 -11.03
N GLY A 107 -5.62 -3.18 -11.64
CA GLY A 107 -4.47 -2.57 -10.98
C GLY A 107 -4.73 -1.13 -10.56
N ALA A 108 -5.42 -0.35 -11.40
CA ALA A 108 -5.80 1.03 -11.08
C ALA A 108 -6.75 1.09 -9.88
N THR A 109 -7.72 0.19 -9.76
CA THR A 109 -8.62 0.14 -8.61
C THR A 109 -7.90 -0.22 -7.32
N LEU A 110 -6.94 -1.13 -7.36
CA LEU A 110 -6.11 -1.45 -6.19
C LEU A 110 -5.24 -0.25 -5.79
N GLY A 111 -4.65 0.44 -6.76
CA GLY A 111 -3.89 1.67 -6.53
C GLY A 111 -4.72 2.75 -5.83
N GLN A 112 -5.97 2.91 -6.21
CA GLN A 112 -6.91 3.82 -5.56
C GLN A 112 -7.17 3.44 -4.09
N ALA A 113 -7.30 2.16 -3.79
CA ALA A 113 -7.48 1.68 -2.41
C ALA A 113 -6.27 2.01 -1.53
N PHE A 114 -5.04 1.79 -2.03
CA PHE A 114 -3.83 2.17 -1.31
C PHE A 114 -3.66 3.69 -1.19
N CYS A 115 -4.07 4.45 -2.19
CA CYS A 115 -4.10 5.91 -2.13
C CYS A 115 -5.00 6.39 -0.98
N GLY A 116 -6.14 5.75 -0.76
CA GLY A 116 -7.01 6.00 0.39
C GLY A 116 -6.30 5.80 1.74
N VAL A 117 -5.53 4.73 1.88
CA VAL A 117 -4.72 4.48 3.08
C VAL A 117 -3.65 5.56 3.25
N TRP A 118 -2.99 5.97 2.18
CA TRP A 118 -1.98 7.02 2.21
C TRP A 118 -2.57 8.38 2.62
N LEU A 119 -3.74 8.73 2.07
CA LEU A 119 -4.44 9.96 2.44
C LEU A 119 -4.85 9.96 3.92
N TRP A 120 -5.32 8.83 4.42
CA TRP A 120 -5.61 8.66 5.84
C TRP A 120 -4.37 8.90 6.70
N ALA A 121 -3.25 8.29 6.33
CA ALA A 121 -1.98 8.44 7.04
C ALA A 121 -1.52 9.91 7.05
N LYS A 122 -1.62 10.59 5.91
CA LYS A 122 -1.26 12.00 5.77
C LYS A 122 -2.11 12.90 6.69
N GLU A 123 -3.41 12.64 6.75
CA GLU A 123 -4.35 13.41 7.58
C GLU A 123 -4.12 13.17 9.08
N HIS A 124 -3.83 11.93 9.47
CA HIS A 124 -3.77 11.52 10.88
C HIS A 124 -2.35 11.42 11.45
N LEU A 125 -1.32 11.64 10.66
CA LEU A 125 0.08 11.52 11.12
C LEU A 125 0.35 12.33 12.39
N PRO A 126 -0.03 13.62 12.50
CA PRO A 126 0.23 14.40 13.72
C PRO A 126 -0.44 13.80 14.96
N GLN A 127 -1.67 13.29 14.82
CA GLN A 127 -2.41 12.67 15.90
C GLN A 127 -1.78 11.34 16.34
N VAL A 128 -1.34 10.53 15.37
CA VAL A 128 -0.65 9.25 15.66
C VAL A 128 0.67 9.52 16.40
N GLU A 129 1.45 10.47 15.93
CA GLU A 129 2.72 10.86 16.56
C GLU A 129 2.51 11.36 18.00
N ALA A 130 1.53 12.23 18.21
CA ALA A 130 1.20 12.74 19.54
C ALA A 130 0.74 11.62 20.50
N THR A 131 -0.08 10.70 20.00
CA THR A 131 -0.55 9.56 20.80
C THR A 131 0.59 8.61 21.16
N ARG A 132 1.49 8.33 20.22
CA ARG A 132 2.68 7.51 20.48
C ARG A 132 3.60 8.15 21.51
N ALA A 133 3.86 9.44 21.39
CA ALA A 133 4.69 10.17 22.34
C ALA A 133 4.12 10.13 23.76
N LYS A 134 2.80 10.32 23.90
CA LYS A 134 2.10 10.21 25.19
C LYS A 134 2.21 8.81 25.78
N PHE A 135 1.94 7.80 24.98
CA PHE A 135 2.04 6.38 25.41
C PHE A 135 3.44 6.03 25.88
N ASP A 136 4.46 6.42 25.13
CA ASP A 136 5.87 6.14 25.45
C ASP A 136 6.30 6.87 26.74
N ALA A 137 5.85 8.10 26.94
CA ALA A 137 6.11 8.86 28.16
C ALA A 137 5.48 8.22 29.39
N GLU A 138 4.24 7.74 29.28
CA GLU A 138 3.53 7.04 30.37
C GLU A 138 4.21 5.71 30.73
N ARG A 139 4.73 4.98 29.76
CA ARG A 139 5.41 3.69 29.98
C ARG A 139 6.81 3.85 30.59
N ARG A 140 7.49 4.95 30.33
CA ARG A 140 8.81 5.21 30.96
C ARG A 140 8.70 5.45 32.45
N GLY A 141 7.54 5.87 32.97
CA GLY A 141 7.29 6.14 34.39
C GLY A 141 8.21 7.21 35.00
N PRO A 142 7.96 7.68 36.22
CA PRO A 142 8.92 8.49 36.91
C PRO A 142 10.21 7.66 37.09
N ALA A 143 11.36 8.25 36.77
CA ALA A 143 12.64 7.61 37.01
C ALA A 143 12.66 7.08 38.45
N ARG A 144 12.82 5.77 38.63
CA ARG A 144 13.04 5.21 39.96
C ARG A 144 14.37 5.73 40.47
N VAL A 145 14.28 6.60 41.44
CA VAL A 145 15.44 7.05 42.18
C VAL A 145 15.97 5.88 42.99
#